data_cdbe4bbe824a47b0f40e807123a94320
#
_entry.id   cdbe4bbe824a47b0f40e807123a94320
#
_cell.length_a   1.000
_cell.length_b   1.000
_cell.length_c   1.000
_cell.angle_alpha   90.00
_cell.angle_beta   90.00
_cell.angle_gamma   90.00
#
_symmetry.space_group_name_H-M   'P 1'
#
loop_
_entity.id
_entity.type
_entity.pdbx_description
1 polymer ?
#
loop_
_entity_poly.entity_id
_entity_poly.type
_entity_poly.pdbx_seq_one_letter_code
_entity_poly.pdbx_strand_id
1 'polypeptide(L)'
;MTEISAQPFVKWAGGKRQLLEQIKARLPKHFNGYMEPFVGGGAVYFDLQPEKSIINDINESLINAYLQIKISPEEFADAISEYDKRIADGGKEYYYKVRENYNDKMMRAEYDMELAVLFVFLNKHCFNGLYRVNGRGLFNVPYNNSVRESCSKESIMAVSQSLQKVKI
;
A
#
# COMPACT_ATOMS: atom_id res chain seq x y z
N MET A 1 8.15 5.12 24.85
CA MET A 1 8.21 5.04 23.38
C MET A 1 6.82 5.29 22.87
N THR A 2 6.61 6.33 22.05
CA THR A 2 5.31 6.61 21.43
C THR A 2 4.99 5.48 20.45
N GLU A 3 3.94 4.75 20.69
CA GLU A 3 3.47 3.68 19.81
C GLU A 3 3.07 4.30 18.46
N ILE A 4 3.71 3.85 17.37
CA ILE A 4 3.41 4.34 16.03
C ILE A 4 2.07 3.75 15.62
N SER A 5 1.06 4.60 15.39
CA SER A 5 -0.24 4.13 14.93
C SER A 5 -0.20 3.75 13.45
N ALA A 6 -0.93 2.69 13.07
CA ALA A 6 -1.06 2.27 11.68
C ALA A 6 -1.62 3.39 10.80
N GLN A 7 -1.01 3.60 9.64
CA GLN A 7 -1.39 4.62 8.65
C GLN A 7 -1.37 4.02 7.24
N PRO A 8 -2.05 4.62 6.27
CA PRO A 8 -1.95 4.21 4.87
C PRO A 8 -0.51 4.09 4.39
N PHE A 9 -0.12 2.90 3.95
CA PHE A 9 1.24 2.61 3.44
C PHE A 9 1.41 2.95 1.96
N VAL A 10 0.33 3.27 1.25
CA VAL A 10 0.32 3.76 -0.14
C VAL A 10 -0.43 5.09 -0.25
N LYS A 11 -0.08 5.88 -1.27
CA LYS A 11 -0.90 7.00 -1.73
C LYS A 11 -1.96 6.45 -2.67
N TRP A 12 -3.22 6.82 -2.47
CA TRP A 12 -4.32 6.31 -3.31
C TRP A 12 -5.25 7.43 -3.75
N ALA A 13 -5.51 7.50 -5.05
CA ALA A 13 -6.42 8.50 -5.61
C ALA A 13 -7.83 8.30 -5.03
N GLY A 14 -8.50 9.39 -4.67
CA GLY A 14 -9.80 9.33 -3.98
C GLY A 14 -9.71 8.85 -2.53
N GLY A 15 -8.52 8.87 -1.93
CA GLY A 15 -8.32 8.53 -0.52
C GLY A 15 -9.19 9.39 0.40
N LYS A 16 -9.87 8.72 1.35
CA LYS A 16 -10.89 9.33 2.22
C LYS A 16 -10.32 10.14 3.40
N ARG A 17 -8.99 10.38 3.43
CA ARG A 17 -8.34 11.05 4.57
C ARG A 17 -8.91 12.43 4.88
N GLN A 18 -9.23 13.22 3.85
CA GLN A 18 -9.83 14.57 4.02
C GLN A 18 -11.30 14.52 4.45
N LEU A 19 -11.94 13.35 4.33
CA LEU A 19 -13.35 13.14 4.66
C LEU A 19 -13.53 12.43 6.01
N LEU A 20 -12.46 12.05 6.71
CA LEU A 20 -12.53 11.24 7.94
C LEU A 20 -13.49 11.81 8.97
N GLU A 21 -13.38 13.09 9.30
CA GLU A 21 -14.26 13.75 10.28
C GLU A 21 -15.73 13.71 9.84
N GLN A 22 -16.00 13.94 8.55
CA GLN A 22 -17.35 13.89 8.02
C GLN A 22 -17.93 12.47 8.00
N ILE A 23 -17.08 11.47 7.72
CA ILE A 23 -17.46 10.05 7.76
C ILE A 23 -17.77 9.65 9.21
N LYS A 24 -16.85 9.94 10.14
CA LYS A 24 -17.01 9.61 11.57
C LYS A 24 -18.27 10.21 12.18
N ALA A 25 -18.59 11.46 11.83
CA ALA A 25 -19.81 12.12 12.29
C ALA A 25 -21.11 11.45 11.81
N ARG A 26 -21.05 10.63 10.76
CA ARG A 26 -22.20 9.92 10.17
C ARG A 26 -22.25 8.44 10.49
N LEU A 27 -21.20 7.89 11.10
CA LEU A 27 -21.20 6.49 11.53
C LEU A 27 -22.20 6.28 12.67
N PRO A 28 -22.84 5.11 12.74
CA PRO A 28 -23.62 4.74 13.91
C PRO A 28 -22.70 4.66 15.14
N LYS A 29 -23.22 5.03 16.33
CA LYS A 29 -22.46 4.99 17.60
C LYS A 29 -21.97 3.58 17.95
N HIS A 30 -22.71 2.56 17.53
CA HIS A 30 -22.39 1.14 17.73
C HIS A 30 -22.64 0.36 16.44
N PHE A 31 -21.71 -0.52 16.09
CA PHE A 31 -21.86 -1.46 14.98
C PHE A 31 -21.16 -2.79 15.33
N ASN A 32 -21.73 -3.90 14.87
CA ASN A 32 -21.24 -5.24 15.19
C ASN A 32 -20.14 -5.73 14.23
N GLY A 33 -19.89 -5.03 13.13
CA GLY A 33 -18.89 -5.35 12.14
C GLY A 33 -18.69 -4.19 11.17
N TYR A 34 -17.55 -4.20 10.49
CA TYR A 34 -17.15 -3.19 9.53
C TYR A 34 -16.80 -3.86 8.20
N MET A 35 -17.25 -3.27 7.10
CA MET A 35 -16.87 -3.74 5.76
C MET A 35 -16.51 -2.55 4.88
N GLU A 36 -15.32 -2.61 4.29
CA GLU A 36 -14.84 -1.62 3.32
C GLU A 36 -14.44 -2.30 2.01
N PRO A 37 -15.39 -2.47 1.06
CA PRO A 37 -15.16 -3.21 -0.19
C PRO A 37 -14.32 -2.43 -1.21
N PHE A 38 -14.07 -1.14 -0.98
CA PHE A 38 -13.21 -0.25 -1.76
C PHE A 38 -12.22 0.44 -0.83
N VAL A 39 -11.34 -0.35 -0.19
CA VAL A 39 -10.46 0.11 0.89
C VAL A 39 -9.43 1.13 0.40
N GLY A 40 -8.93 1.00 -0.82
CA GLY A 40 -7.86 1.85 -1.34
C GLY A 40 -6.65 1.88 -0.38
N GLY A 41 -6.18 3.06 0.00
CA GLY A 41 -5.10 3.20 0.99
C GLY A 41 -5.50 2.91 2.44
N GLY A 42 -6.76 2.61 2.74
CA GLY A 42 -7.23 2.21 4.07
C GLY A 42 -7.40 3.36 5.08
N ALA A 43 -7.59 4.59 4.60
CA ALA A 43 -7.64 5.76 5.49
C ALA A 43 -8.73 5.65 6.57
N VAL A 44 -9.93 5.14 6.24
CA VAL A 44 -11.03 4.97 7.19
C VAL A 44 -10.76 3.78 8.11
N TYR A 45 -10.34 2.66 7.54
CA TYR A 45 -10.01 1.46 8.30
C TYR A 45 -8.93 1.72 9.37
N PHE A 46 -7.80 2.35 8.99
CA PHE A 46 -6.71 2.62 9.93
C PHE A 46 -7.05 3.68 10.99
N ASP A 47 -7.97 4.61 10.70
CA ASP A 47 -8.44 5.58 11.69
C ASP A 47 -9.40 4.94 12.71
N LEU A 48 -10.30 4.06 12.26
CA LEU A 48 -11.32 3.43 13.11
C LEU A 48 -10.82 2.19 13.84
N GLN A 49 -9.96 1.39 13.23
CA GLN A 49 -9.44 0.10 13.69
C GLN A 49 -10.52 -0.82 14.30
N PRO A 50 -11.60 -1.11 13.59
CA PRO A 50 -12.72 -1.86 14.13
C PRO A 50 -12.35 -3.34 14.36
N GLU A 51 -12.86 -3.94 15.45
CA GLU A 51 -12.47 -5.31 15.87
C GLU A 51 -12.82 -6.40 14.86
N LYS A 52 -13.99 -6.29 14.22
CA LYS A 52 -14.48 -7.26 13.22
C LYS A 52 -14.56 -6.59 11.87
N SER A 53 -13.54 -6.78 11.05
CA SER A 53 -13.39 -6.06 9.80
C SER A 53 -13.20 -6.98 8.62
N ILE A 54 -13.82 -6.59 7.50
CA ILE A 54 -13.57 -7.14 6.17
C ILE A 54 -13.17 -5.97 5.27
N ILE A 55 -12.02 -6.06 4.63
CA ILE A 55 -11.58 -5.08 3.66
C ILE A 55 -11.32 -5.75 2.31
N ASN A 56 -11.60 -5.04 1.24
CA ASN A 56 -11.32 -5.49 -0.12
C ASN A 56 -11.09 -4.29 -1.04
N ASP A 57 -10.50 -4.56 -2.20
CA ASP A 57 -10.40 -3.63 -3.33
C ASP A 57 -10.38 -4.43 -4.63
N ILE A 58 -10.78 -3.80 -5.73
CA ILE A 58 -10.71 -4.43 -7.06
C ILE A 58 -9.27 -4.56 -7.56
N ASN A 59 -8.35 -3.76 -7.00
CA ASN A 59 -6.94 -3.78 -7.40
C ASN A 59 -6.20 -4.93 -6.70
N GLU A 60 -5.95 -6.00 -7.45
CA GLU A 60 -5.29 -7.22 -6.94
C GLU A 60 -3.88 -6.96 -6.40
N SER A 61 -3.10 -6.05 -7.02
CA SER A 61 -1.77 -5.70 -6.51
C SER A 61 -1.83 -5.00 -5.17
N LEU A 62 -2.84 -4.15 -4.96
CA LEU A 62 -3.09 -3.50 -3.67
C LEU A 62 -3.47 -4.53 -2.60
N ILE A 63 -4.38 -5.44 -2.92
CA ILE A 63 -4.80 -6.52 -2.01
C ILE A 63 -3.62 -7.45 -1.70
N ASN A 64 -2.82 -7.80 -2.71
CA ASN A 64 -1.60 -8.57 -2.47
C ASN A 64 -0.66 -7.85 -1.50
N ALA A 65 -0.46 -6.54 -1.63
CA ALA A 65 0.37 -5.78 -0.70
C ALA A 65 -0.18 -5.81 0.74
N TYR A 66 -1.49 -5.66 0.92
CA TYR A 66 -2.13 -5.83 2.23
C TYR A 66 -1.88 -7.23 2.82
N LEU A 67 -2.02 -8.28 2.01
CA LEU A 67 -1.81 -9.67 2.43
C LEU A 67 -0.36 -9.94 2.81
N GLN A 68 0.61 -9.50 2.00
CA GLN A 68 2.04 -9.73 2.27
C GLN A 68 2.49 -8.97 3.53
N ILE A 69 2.07 -7.73 3.72
CA ILE A 69 2.35 -6.97 4.95
C ILE A 69 1.71 -7.65 6.17
N LYS A 70 0.51 -8.19 6.04
CA LYS A 70 -0.16 -8.91 7.13
C LYS A 70 0.58 -10.18 7.52
N ILE A 71 1.05 -10.97 6.55
CA ILE A 71 1.60 -12.32 6.76
C ILE A 71 3.09 -12.27 7.11
N SER A 72 3.87 -11.45 6.40
CA SER A 72 5.34 -11.43 6.49
C SER A 72 5.87 -9.98 6.55
N PRO A 73 5.51 -9.18 7.58
CA PRO A 73 5.85 -7.76 7.64
C PRO A 73 7.37 -7.49 7.71
N GLU A 74 8.14 -8.33 8.37
CA GLU A 74 9.60 -8.17 8.47
C GLU A 74 10.26 -8.37 7.12
N GLU A 75 9.93 -9.46 6.43
CA GLU A 75 10.43 -9.75 5.09
C GLU A 75 10.07 -8.64 4.10
N PHE A 76 8.81 -8.15 4.17
CA PHE A 76 8.38 -7.02 3.35
C PHE A 76 9.17 -5.75 3.63
N ALA A 77 9.38 -5.41 4.91
CA ALA A 77 10.12 -4.21 5.31
C ALA A 77 11.60 -4.27 4.90
N ASP A 78 12.23 -5.42 5.07
CA ASP A 78 13.61 -5.63 4.68
C ASP A 78 13.76 -5.57 3.15
N ALA A 79 12.85 -6.21 2.40
CA ALA A 79 12.86 -6.19 0.95
C ALA A 79 12.65 -4.76 0.38
N ILE A 80 11.67 -3.99 0.85
CA ILE A 80 11.43 -2.63 0.34
C ILE A 80 12.60 -1.70 0.65
N SER A 81 13.27 -1.86 1.80
CA SER A 81 14.46 -1.10 2.18
C SER A 81 15.61 -1.33 1.19
N GLU A 82 15.78 -2.55 0.66
CA GLU A 82 16.81 -2.83 -0.36
C GLU A 82 16.51 -2.11 -1.68
N TYR A 83 15.24 -2.00 -2.09
CA TYR A 83 14.86 -1.19 -3.25
C TYR A 83 15.11 0.30 -3.01
N ASP A 84 14.82 0.80 -1.81
CA ASP A 84 15.05 2.20 -1.43
C ASP A 84 16.55 2.56 -1.41
N LYS A 85 17.43 1.67 -0.99
CA LYS A 85 18.90 1.87 -1.09
C LYS A 85 19.35 1.99 -2.54
N ARG A 86 18.84 1.14 -3.41
CA ARG A 86 19.24 1.11 -4.82
C ARG A 86 18.72 2.30 -5.63
N ILE A 87 17.56 2.88 -5.28
CA ILE A 87 17.04 4.07 -5.99
C ILE A 87 17.89 5.30 -5.70
N ALA A 88 18.57 5.38 -4.56
CA ALA A 88 19.45 6.48 -4.22
C ALA A 88 20.62 6.61 -5.22
N ASP A 89 21.17 5.48 -5.66
CA ASP A 89 22.28 5.44 -6.63
C ASP A 89 21.81 5.36 -8.08
N GLY A 90 20.75 4.58 -8.34
CA GLY A 90 20.28 4.27 -9.69
C GLY A 90 19.25 5.25 -10.26
N GLY A 91 18.63 6.07 -9.42
CA GLY A 91 17.72 7.14 -9.83
C GLY A 91 16.64 6.72 -10.84
N LYS A 92 16.48 7.54 -11.86
CA LYS A 92 15.45 7.35 -12.90
C LYS A 92 15.59 6.02 -13.65
N GLU A 93 16.80 5.60 -13.97
CA GLU A 93 17.05 4.37 -14.72
C GLU A 93 16.62 3.14 -13.89
N TYR A 94 16.99 3.12 -12.63
CA TYR A 94 16.57 2.06 -11.71
C TYR A 94 15.04 2.00 -11.54
N TYR A 95 14.39 3.15 -11.38
CA TYR A 95 12.92 3.20 -11.30
C TYR A 95 12.25 2.54 -12.50
N TYR A 96 12.70 2.83 -13.72
CA TYR A 96 12.10 2.23 -14.92
C TYR A 96 12.37 0.74 -15.03
N LYS A 97 13.51 0.26 -14.57
CA LYS A 97 13.83 -1.17 -14.49
C LYS A 97 12.91 -1.90 -13.49
N VAL A 98 12.66 -1.29 -12.34
CA VAL A 98 11.71 -1.80 -11.35
C VAL A 98 10.28 -1.83 -11.92
N ARG A 99 9.88 -0.78 -12.65
CA ARG A 99 8.56 -0.72 -13.30
C ARG A 99 8.38 -1.80 -14.37
N GLU A 100 9.41 -2.10 -15.10
CA GLU A 100 9.41 -3.17 -16.12
C GLU A 100 9.22 -4.54 -15.44
N ASN A 101 9.99 -4.84 -14.39
CA ASN A 101 9.83 -6.07 -13.61
C ASN A 101 8.41 -6.20 -13.00
N TYR A 102 7.87 -5.11 -12.42
CA TYR A 102 6.50 -5.10 -11.93
C TYR A 102 5.49 -5.47 -13.03
N ASN A 103 5.61 -4.86 -14.21
CA ASN A 103 4.71 -5.13 -15.33
C ASN A 103 4.83 -6.57 -15.83
N ASP A 104 6.04 -7.14 -15.87
CA ASP A 104 6.27 -8.52 -16.27
C ASP A 104 5.62 -9.51 -15.32
N LYS A 105 5.71 -9.26 -14.00
CA LYS A 105 5.04 -10.07 -12.98
C LYS A 105 3.52 -9.96 -13.08
N MET A 106 3.01 -8.73 -13.30
CA MET A 106 1.57 -8.50 -13.52
C MET A 106 1.03 -9.28 -14.72
N MET A 107 1.75 -9.30 -15.83
CA MET A 107 1.36 -10.06 -17.03
C MET A 107 1.33 -11.57 -16.80
N ARG A 108 2.13 -12.08 -15.86
CA ARG A 108 2.17 -13.49 -15.48
C ARG A 108 1.25 -13.83 -14.32
N ALA A 109 0.53 -12.84 -13.76
CA ALA A 109 -0.32 -12.95 -12.56
C ALA A 109 0.41 -13.54 -11.34
N GLU A 110 1.68 -13.14 -11.14
CA GLU A 110 2.54 -13.57 -10.03
C GLU A 110 2.35 -12.68 -8.80
N TYR A 111 1.27 -12.91 -8.05
CA TYR A 111 0.93 -12.16 -6.83
C TYR A 111 1.68 -12.70 -5.61
N ASP A 112 2.96 -12.39 -5.52
CA ASP A 112 3.88 -12.80 -4.46
C ASP A 112 4.41 -11.60 -3.64
N MET A 113 5.36 -11.86 -2.73
CA MET A 113 6.04 -10.85 -1.93
C MET A 113 6.75 -9.83 -2.80
N GLU A 114 7.45 -10.26 -3.84
CA GLU A 114 8.18 -9.34 -4.71
C GLU A 114 7.23 -8.38 -5.42
N LEU A 115 6.12 -8.86 -6.00
CA LEU A 115 5.12 -7.99 -6.63
C LEU A 115 4.56 -6.97 -5.64
N ALA A 116 4.30 -7.35 -4.39
CA ALA A 116 3.81 -6.46 -3.35
C ALA A 116 4.82 -5.34 -3.04
N VAL A 117 6.08 -5.69 -2.89
CA VAL A 117 7.18 -4.74 -2.66
C VAL A 117 7.34 -3.78 -3.85
N LEU A 118 7.37 -4.30 -5.08
CA LEU A 118 7.45 -3.50 -6.31
C LEU A 118 6.28 -2.53 -6.43
N PHE A 119 5.06 -2.97 -6.12
CA PHE A 119 3.85 -2.14 -6.14
C PHE A 119 3.97 -0.96 -5.19
N VAL A 120 4.33 -1.21 -3.91
CA VAL A 120 4.45 -0.14 -2.91
C VAL A 120 5.61 0.80 -3.25
N PHE A 121 6.77 0.27 -3.64
CA PHE A 121 7.92 1.05 -4.09
C PHE A 121 7.53 1.98 -5.25
N LEU A 122 6.92 1.47 -6.31
CA LEU A 122 6.50 2.28 -7.46
C LEU A 122 5.48 3.34 -7.06
N ASN A 123 4.52 3.03 -6.20
CA ASN A 123 3.56 4.01 -5.69
C ASN A 123 4.23 5.16 -4.94
N LYS A 124 5.28 4.88 -4.15
CA LYS A 124 6.01 5.91 -3.39
C LYS A 124 6.91 6.78 -4.27
N HIS A 125 7.48 6.21 -5.31
CA HIS A 125 8.45 6.87 -6.18
C HIS A 125 7.89 7.35 -7.53
N CYS A 126 6.61 7.11 -7.82
CA CYS A 126 5.97 7.62 -9.02
C CYS A 126 5.41 9.03 -8.83
N PHE A 127 5.10 9.68 -9.94
CA PHE A 127 4.50 11.02 -9.96
C PHE A 127 3.18 11.05 -9.18
N ASN A 128 3.12 11.87 -8.15
CA ASN A 128 1.98 12.08 -7.24
C ASN A 128 1.45 10.82 -6.53
N GLY A 129 2.17 9.70 -6.54
CA GLY A 129 1.69 8.45 -5.95
C GLY A 129 0.46 7.89 -6.68
N LEU A 130 0.33 8.16 -7.97
CA LEU A 130 -0.79 7.70 -8.77
C LEU A 130 -0.63 6.21 -9.11
N TYR A 131 -1.74 5.48 -9.11
CA TYR A 131 -1.83 4.19 -9.77
C TYR A 131 -2.57 4.35 -11.09
N ARG A 132 -1.88 4.10 -12.19
CA ARG A 132 -2.45 4.22 -13.53
C ARG A 132 -1.84 3.15 -14.44
N VAL A 133 -2.70 2.50 -15.21
CA VAL A 133 -2.32 1.55 -16.25
C VAL A 133 -2.70 2.06 -17.64
N ASN A 134 -1.99 1.63 -18.66
CA ASN A 134 -2.35 1.89 -20.05
C ASN A 134 -3.41 0.90 -20.55
N GLY A 135 -3.79 1.00 -21.83
CA GLY A 135 -4.80 0.10 -22.44
C GLY A 135 -4.40 -1.39 -22.48
N ARG A 136 -3.14 -1.73 -22.15
CA ARG A 136 -2.64 -3.11 -22.02
C ARG A 136 -2.62 -3.60 -20.57
N GLY A 137 -3.11 -2.81 -19.60
CA GLY A 137 -3.03 -3.12 -18.17
C GLY A 137 -1.66 -2.87 -17.53
N LEU A 138 -0.70 -2.26 -18.24
CA LEU A 138 0.66 -2.02 -17.73
C LEU A 138 0.74 -0.70 -16.98
N PHE A 139 1.34 -0.73 -15.79
CA PHE A 139 1.63 0.46 -15.00
C PHE A 139 2.57 1.41 -15.76
N ASN A 140 2.17 2.68 -15.88
CA ASN A 140 2.83 3.62 -16.78
C ASN A 140 3.11 5.00 -16.17
N VAL A 141 3.05 5.15 -14.86
CA VAL A 141 3.32 6.44 -14.19
C VAL A 141 4.83 6.71 -14.19
N PRO A 142 5.27 7.96 -14.50
CA PRO A 142 6.68 8.32 -14.52
C PRO A 142 7.25 8.48 -13.11
N TYR A 143 8.59 8.45 -13.01
CA TYR A 143 9.35 8.71 -11.79
C TYR A 143 9.16 10.16 -11.28
N ASN A 144 9.11 10.33 -9.96
CA ASN A 144 8.97 11.64 -9.32
C ASN A 144 10.28 12.29 -8.89
N ASN A 145 11.42 11.67 -9.22
CA ASN A 145 12.76 12.06 -8.82
C ASN A 145 13.01 12.08 -7.29
N SER A 146 12.22 11.34 -6.52
CA SER A 146 12.40 11.20 -5.07
C SER A 146 13.23 9.97 -4.74
N VAL A 147 14.16 10.14 -3.82
CA VAL A 147 14.98 9.06 -3.22
C VAL A 147 14.62 8.84 -1.74
N ARG A 148 13.46 9.34 -1.30
CA ARG A 148 13.00 9.16 0.08
C ARG A 148 12.60 7.71 0.31
N GLU A 149 12.79 7.25 1.54
CA GLU A 149 12.30 5.94 1.98
C GLU A 149 10.81 5.75 1.66
N SER A 150 10.47 4.57 1.16
CA SER A 150 9.09 4.20 0.82
C SER A 150 8.22 4.04 2.07
N CYS A 151 8.68 3.22 3.01
CA CYS A 151 8.02 2.95 4.29
C CYS A 151 9.06 2.56 5.33
N SER A 152 8.99 3.12 6.53
CA SER A 152 9.84 2.64 7.63
C SER A 152 9.39 1.26 8.13
N LYS A 153 10.33 0.49 8.70
CA LYS A 153 10.04 -0.84 9.27
C LYS A 153 8.96 -0.75 10.35
N GLU A 154 9.05 0.26 11.21
CA GLU A 154 8.09 0.49 12.29
C GLU A 154 6.68 0.76 11.74
N SER A 155 6.55 1.51 10.65
CA SER A 155 5.25 1.78 10.02
C SER A 155 4.63 0.51 9.41
N ILE A 156 5.44 -0.35 8.78
CA ILE A 156 4.99 -1.64 8.24
C ILE A 156 4.55 -2.58 9.38
N MET A 157 5.31 -2.63 10.47
CA MET A 157 4.93 -3.43 11.64
C MET A 157 3.61 -2.98 12.26
N ALA A 158 3.40 -1.65 12.40
CA ALA A 158 2.14 -1.10 12.91
C ALA A 158 0.95 -1.44 11.99
N VAL A 159 1.14 -1.34 10.67
CA VAL A 159 0.13 -1.75 9.67
C VAL A 159 -0.19 -3.24 9.82
N SER A 160 0.83 -4.10 9.86
CA SER A 160 0.65 -5.55 10.04
C SER A 160 -0.13 -5.87 11.31
N GLN A 161 0.23 -5.27 12.44
CA GLN A 161 -0.46 -5.47 13.72
C GLN A 161 -1.95 -5.11 13.62
N SER A 162 -2.26 -3.98 12.98
CA SER A 162 -3.65 -3.56 12.73
C SER A 162 -4.41 -4.59 11.88
N LEU A 163 -3.76 -5.21 10.89
CA LEU A 163 -4.37 -6.14 9.96
C LEU A 163 -4.61 -7.56 10.51
N GLN A 164 -4.07 -7.92 11.71
CA GLN A 164 -4.18 -9.30 12.21
C GLN A 164 -5.63 -9.76 12.42
N LYS A 165 -6.53 -8.86 12.80
CA LYS A 165 -7.95 -9.14 13.04
C LYS A 165 -8.85 -8.94 11.81
N VAL A 166 -8.29 -8.59 10.66
CA VAL A 166 -9.02 -8.24 9.44
C VAL A 166 -9.10 -9.45 8.50
N LYS A 167 -10.26 -9.66 7.91
CA LYS A 167 -10.41 -10.52 6.74
C LYS A 167 -10.15 -9.67 5.48
N ILE A 168 -9.21 -10.09 4.68
CA ILE A 168 -8.85 -9.49 3.40
C ILE A 168 -9.29 -10.41 2.28
#